data_66a74fafa0f68fbea4c75e5a1e635992
#
_entry.id   66a74fafa0f68fbea4c75e5a1e635992
#
_cell.length_a   1.000
_cell.length_b   1.000
_cell.length_c   1.000
_cell.angle_alpha   90.00
_cell.angle_beta   90.00
_cell.angle_gamma   90.00
#
_symmetry.space_group_name_H-M   'P 1'
#
loop_
_entity.id
_entity.type
_entity.pdbx_description
1 polymer ?
#
loop_
_entity_poly.entity_id
_entity_poly.type
_entity_poly.pdbx_seq_one_letter_code
_entity_poly.pdbx_strand_id
1 'polypeptide(L)' 'MLVSTPQTRTLKRALERCGGEIALAKALGVTIEVLSGWFTGDDVPSKIYLSALDIVAIGSLGSADLNS' A
#
# COMPACT_ATOMS: atom_id res chain seq x y z
N MET A 1 -5.82 -18.74 11.03
CA MET A 1 -6.75 -18.15 10.08
C MET A 1 -6.17 -16.91 9.46
N LEU A 2 -6.26 -16.80 8.19
CA LEU A 2 -5.69 -15.65 7.50
C LEU A 2 -6.57 -14.43 7.60
N VAL A 3 -5.96 -13.33 7.95
CA VAL A 3 -6.65 -12.05 7.96
C VAL A 3 -6.34 -11.39 6.62
N SER A 4 -7.20 -11.65 5.65
CA SER A 4 -6.99 -11.10 4.33
C SER A 4 -8.11 -10.11 4.05
N THR A 5 -7.91 -8.89 4.48
CA THR A 5 -8.87 -7.83 4.23
C THR A 5 -8.51 -7.11 2.94
N PRO A 6 -9.46 -6.41 2.32
CA PRO A 6 -9.15 -5.60 1.13
C PRO A 6 -8.05 -4.59 1.39
N GLN A 7 -8.03 -4.02 2.60
CA GLN A 7 -6.99 -3.06 2.95
C GLN A 7 -5.61 -3.71 2.97
N THR A 8 -5.52 -4.91 3.53
CA THR A 8 -4.24 -5.62 3.59
C THR A 8 -3.74 -5.97 2.20
N ARG A 9 -4.64 -6.41 1.33
CA ARG A 9 -4.26 -6.74 -0.04
C ARG A 9 -3.78 -5.52 -0.79
N THR A 10 -4.46 -4.40 -0.61
CA THR A 10 -4.08 -3.15 -1.25
C THR A 10 -2.72 -2.69 -0.76
N LEU A 11 -2.47 -2.81 0.54
CA LEU A 11 -1.17 -2.46 1.10
C LEU A 11 -0.06 -3.34 0.53
N LYS A 12 -0.33 -4.62 0.36
CA LYS A 12 0.66 -5.52 -0.22
C LYS A 12 0.98 -5.15 -1.66
N ARG A 13 -0.03 -4.80 -2.43
CA ARG A 13 0.20 -4.36 -3.80
C ARG A 13 0.99 -3.06 -3.83
N ALA A 14 0.66 -2.13 -2.94
CA ALA A 14 1.40 -0.89 -2.84
C ALA A 14 2.84 -1.15 -2.43
N LEU A 15 3.05 -2.13 -1.55
CA LEU A 15 4.38 -2.52 -1.13
C LEU A 15 5.22 -2.97 -2.33
N GLU A 16 4.63 -3.80 -3.17
CA GLU A 16 5.31 -4.29 -4.38
C GLU A 16 5.61 -3.15 -5.36
N ARG A 17 4.66 -2.23 -5.49
CA ARG A 17 4.83 -1.09 -6.39
C ARG A 17 5.95 -0.16 -5.92
N CYS A 18 6.05 0.02 -4.60
CA CYS A 18 7.08 0.90 -4.03
C CYS A 18 8.44 0.24 -3.95
N GLY A 19 8.47 -1.08 -3.98
CA GLY A 19 9.74 -1.80 -3.93
C GLY A 19 10.22 -2.12 -2.53
N GLY A 20 9.33 -2.09 -1.53
CA GLY A 20 9.70 -2.48 -0.18
C GLY A 20 8.99 -1.69 0.90
N GLU A 21 9.11 -2.17 2.12
CA GLU A 21 8.43 -1.57 3.27
C GLU A 21 8.90 -0.15 3.57
N ILE A 22 10.20 0.07 3.45
CA ILE A 22 10.75 1.39 3.73
C ILE A 22 10.19 2.42 2.77
N ALA A 23 10.17 2.08 1.48
CA ALA A 23 9.65 2.98 0.46
C ALA A 23 8.16 3.22 0.66
N LEU A 24 7.42 2.17 0.99
CA LEU A 24 5.98 2.31 1.22
C LEU A 24 5.70 3.16 2.45
N ALA A 25 6.42 2.94 3.54
CA ALA A 25 6.25 3.74 4.74
C ALA A 25 6.48 5.22 4.45
N LYS A 26 7.51 5.52 3.69
CA LYS A 26 7.79 6.90 3.29
C LYS A 26 6.67 7.47 2.43
N ALA A 27 6.19 6.69 1.49
CA ALA A 27 5.12 7.14 0.60
C ALA A 27 3.84 7.43 1.36
N LEU A 28 3.56 6.64 2.40
CA LEU A 28 2.37 6.83 3.21
C LEU A 28 2.57 7.81 4.35
N GLY A 29 3.80 8.21 4.63
CA GLY A 29 4.09 9.13 5.72
C GLY A 29 3.97 8.49 7.09
N VAL A 30 4.26 7.20 7.20
CA VAL A 30 4.16 6.48 8.48
C VAL A 30 5.47 5.78 8.78
N THR A 31 5.57 5.27 10.01
CA THR A 31 6.75 4.50 10.39
C THR A 31 6.61 3.06 9.96
N ILE A 32 7.75 2.36 9.86
CA ILE A 32 7.73 0.95 9.50
C ILE A 32 6.99 0.14 10.55
N GLU A 33 7.10 0.52 11.82
CA GLU A 33 6.40 -0.18 12.90
C GLU A 33 4.89 -0.11 12.71
N VAL A 34 4.39 1.05 12.37
CA VAL A 34 2.96 1.22 12.11
C VAL A 34 2.54 0.40 10.91
N LEU A 35 3.34 0.45 9.86
CA LEU A 35 3.06 -0.31 8.65
C LEU A 35 3.02 -1.81 8.94
N SER A 36 3.99 -2.31 9.70
CA SER A 36 4.03 -3.73 10.08
C SER A 36 2.78 -4.13 10.84
N GLY A 37 2.30 -3.27 11.74
CA GLY A 37 1.08 -3.53 12.49
C GLY A 37 -0.11 -3.77 11.58
N TRP A 38 -0.20 -2.99 10.53
CA TRP A 38 -1.29 -3.16 9.57
C TRP A 38 -1.21 -4.50 8.84
N PHE A 39 0.00 -4.95 8.52
CA PHE A 39 0.17 -6.24 7.87
C PHE A 39 -0.13 -7.41 8.81
N THR A 40 -0.04 -7.20 10.10
CA THR A 40 -0.32 -8.25 11.08
C THR A 40 -1.77 -8.27 11.55
N GLY A 41 -2.59 -7.33 11.09
CA GLY A 41 -4.00 -7.35 11.37
C GLY A 41 -4.58 -6.11 12.02
N ASP A 42 -3.78 -5.09 12.26
CA ASP A 42 -4.29 -3.84 12.81
C ASP A 42 -5.19 -3.15 11.79
N ASP A 43 -6.13 -2.39 12.29
CA ASP A 43 -7.05 -1.65 11.44
C ASP A 43 -6.30 -0.58 10.64
N VAL A 44 -6.56 -0.56 9.35
CA VAL A 44 -5.96 0.44 8.46
C VAL A 44 -6.90 1.63 8.38
N PRO A 45 -6.44 2.83 8.71
CA PRO A 45 -7.28 4.02 8.56
C PRO A 45 -7.71 4.19 7.10
N SER A 46 -8.94 4.66 6.91
CA SER A 46 -9.46 4.87 5.56
C SER A 46 -8.56 5.77 4.73
N LYS A 47 -8.00 6.79 5.37
CA LYS A 47 -7.09 7.72 4.71
C LYS A 47 -5.88 7.00 4.13
N ILE A 48 -5.34 6.07 4.90
CA ILE A 48 -4.17 5.30 4.46
C ILE A 48 -4.56 4.33 3.36
N TYR A 49 -5.72 3.71 3.48
CA TYR A 49 -6.22 2.81 2.45
C TYR A 49 -6.37 3.54 1.12
N LEU A 50 -6.93 4.74 1.16
CA LEU A 50 -7.09 5.54 -0.04
C LEU A 50 -5.74 5.92 -0.65
N SER A 51 -4.78 6.26 0.20
CA SER A 51 -3.43 6.56 -0.28
C SER A 51 -2.79 5.34 -0.93
N ALA A 52 -2.99 4.17 -0.35
CA ALA A 52 -2.46 2.93 -0.91
C ALA A 52 -3.11 2.63 -2.25
N LEU A 53 -4.40 2.86 -2.37
CA LEU A 53 -5.11 2.69 -3.65
C LEU A 53 -4.53 3.60 -4.72
N ASP A 54 -4.23 4.84 -4.33
CA ASP A 54 -3.61 5.78 -5.25
C ASP A 54 -2.27 5.28 -5.76
N ILE A 55 -1.46 4.75 -4.86
CA ILE A 55 -0.15 4.23 -5.23
C ILE A 55 -0.30 3.11 -6.25
N VAL A 56 -1.23 2.21 -6.02
CA VAL A 56 -1.46 1.09 -6.93
C VAL A 56 -1.99 1.60 -8.27
N ALA A 57 -2.94 2.53 -8.22
CA ALA A 57 -3.54 3.09 -9.43
C ALA A 57 -2.52 3.87 -10.26
N ILE A 58 -1.71 4.68 -9.60
CA ILE A 58 -0.69 5.47 -10.29
C ILE A 58 0.32 4.55 -10.96
N GLY A 59 0.71 3.48 -10.27
CA GLY A 59 1.61 2.50 -10.86
C GLY A 59 1.05 1.91 -12.14
N SER A 60 -0.23 1.54 -12.10
CA SER A 60 -0.89 0.99 -13.28
C SER A 60 -1.06 2.02 -14.38
N LEU A 61 -1.48 3.23 -13.99
CA LEU A 61 -1.68 4.31 -14.95
C LEU A 61 -0.36 4.74 -15.59
N GLY A 62 0.71 4.75 -14.79
CA GLY A 62 2.01 5.06 -15.32
C GLY A 62 2.40 4.14 -16.45
N SER A 63 2.14 2.86 -16.28
CA SER A 63 2.42 1.89 -17.33
C SER A 63 1.56 2.13 -18.56
N ALA A 64 0.29 2.44 -18.34
CA ALA A 64 -0.62 2.72 -19.44
C ALA A 64 -0.20 3.97 -20.20
N ASP A 65 0.24 4.98 -19.47
CA ASP A 65 0.69 6.21 -20.08
C ASP A 65 1.86 5.99 -21.02
N LEU A 66 2.79 5.15 -20.60
CA LEU A 66 3.95 4.87 -21.41
C LEU A 66 3.60 4.22 -22.74
N ASN A 67 2.49 3.54 -22.77
CA ASN A 67 2.03 2.86 -23.97
C ASN A 67 1.17 3.74 -24.87
N SER A 68 0.80 4.89 -24.41
CA SER A 68 -0.06 5.78 -25.20
C SER A 68 0.70 6.56 -26.24
#